data_54cceafbbc055bcacc2ebed2aa1fedbe
#
_entry.id   54cceafbbc055bcacc2ebed2aa1fedbe
#
_cell.length_a   1.000
_cell.length_b   1.000
_cell.length_c   1.000
_cell.angle_alpha   90.00
_cell.angle_beta   90.00
_cell.angle_gamma   90.00
#
_symmetry.space_group_name_H-M   'P 1'
#
loop_
_entity.id
_entity.type
_entity.pdbx_description
1 polymer ?
#
loop_
_entity_poly.entity_id
_entity_poly.type
_entity_poly.pdbx_seq_one_letter_code
_entity_poly.pdbx_strand_id
1 'polypeptide(L)'
;MGSSTVKAGYAGEDTPKAVFPSAVGWIMKDQLSAGGNDGGDVEMKEAKGVARKGGRKKAGGDKNSVEEEEDDDRVGKKGTAGGLAVNHDSAKTKHFYVDDLSYRRDGVEITSPFDENGHVQDWDVVEAIWEHTLRTRLVVQSDEHPILLGEPVNASRETREKMVELLFEKHNPPAVFLAKNPVLTSFASGRATSLIVDCGAGGTTVTAVHDGYALRNAVTRSPLGGDALTDVVLSYLEKTKRTQVRPRFEFTKTQKGADSFDISVVKGLGGTSVGYRLYKQREIAADLKETVCRMSDKAFHSGDMENVPSVAYELPDGNVVEVGAERFKIPEILFNPDLVKELGLPSDKTPSWRDPNDPNQPLKGLPQIILDTISKCDVDARKDLFGGVVVAGGGSLFASLRERLESELHDAAPTNVRVKVTASQNTVERKFTTWIGGSILASLGSFQQMWLSKQEYEEHGAGLINKRCP
;
A
#
# COMPACT_ATOMS: atom_id res chain seq x y z
N MET A 1 -1.41 -0.02 -7.24
CA MET A 1 -0.80 -0.62 -6.03
C MET A 1 -0.40 0.51 -5.10
N GLY A 2 -0.85 0.51 -3.86
CA GLY A 2 -0.50 1.53 -2.86
C GLY A 2 0.49 0.98 -1.83
N SER A 3 1.09 1.85 -0.99
CA SER A 3 2.05 1.45 0.04
C SER A 3 1.50 0.46 1.07
N SER A 4 0.22 0.61 1.47
CA SER A 4 -0.41 -0.29 2.44
C SER A 4 -1.25 -1.39 1.79
N THR A 5 -1.97 -1.08 0.69
CA THR A 5 -2.92 -2.04 0.10
C THR A 5 -2.86 -2.04 -1.42
N VAL A 6 -2.92 -3.23 -1.99
CA VAL A 6 -3.21 -3.48 -3.41
C VAL A 6 -4.71 -3.36 -3.65
N LYS A 7 -5.09 -2.75 -4.77
CA LYS A 7 -6.49 -2.66 -5.22
C LYS A 7 -6.53 -3.04 -6.69
N ALA A 8 -7.29 -4.06 -7.01
CA ALA A 8 -7.43 -4.55 -8.38
C ALA A 8 -8.87 -4.99 -8.66
N GLY A 9 -9.27 -4.95 -9.92
CA GLY A 9 -10.63 -5.32 -10.36
C GLY A 9 -10.84 -5.00 -11.83
N TYR A 10 -12.06 -5.06 -12.27
CA TYR A 10 -12.44 -4.90 -13.66
C TYR A 10 -12.90 -3.46 -13.95
N ALA A 11 -12.57 -2.99 -15.15
CA ALA A 11 -13.07 -1.69 -15.63
C ALA A 11 -14.60 -1.69 -15.75
N GLY A 12 -15.22 -0.58 -15.36
CA GLY A 12 -16.67 -0.42 -15.31
C GLY A 12 -17.32 -0.84 -14.00
N GLU A 13 -16.55 -1.38 -13.03
CA GLU A 13 -17.06 -1.66 -11.67
C GLU A 13 -16.85 -0.48 -10.74
N ASP A 14 -17.74 -0.35 -9.73
CA ASP A 14 -17.74 0.75 -8.76
C ASP A 14 -16.72 0.54 -7.64
N THR A 15 -16.28 -0.71 -7.41
CA THR A 15 -15.34 -1.05 -6.34
C THR A 15 -14.35 -2.13 -6.79
N PRO A 16 -13.10 -2.12 -6.27
CA PRO A 16 -12.14 -3.16 -6.60
C PRO A 16 -12.57 -4.53 -6.07
N LYS A 17 -12.40 -5.59 -6.86
CA LYS A 17 -12.68 -6.99 -6.48
C LYS A 17 -11.65 -7.54 -5.51
N ALA A 18 -10.41 -7.14 -5.64
CA ALA A 18 -9.31 -7.57 -4.80
C ALA A 18 -8.74 -6.38 -4.03
N VAL A 19 -8.77 -6.47 -2.70
CA VAL A 19 -8.11 -5.53 -1.79
C VAL A 19 -7.38 -6.36 -0.75
N PHE A 20 -6.06 -6.22 -0.69
CA PHE A 20 -5.21 -6.97 0.24
C PHE A 20 -3.94 -6.19 0.57
N PRO A 21 -3.19 -6.56 1.64
CA PRO A 21 -1.97 -5.87 2.04
C PRO A 21 -0.89 -5.86 0.95
N SER A 22 -0.17 -4.75 0.78
CA SER A 22 1.01 -4.67 -0.08
C SER A 22 2.26 -5.24 0.59
N ALA A 23 2.22 -5.42 1.92
CA ALA A 23 3.26 -6.11 2.66
C ALA A 23 3.27 -7.61 2.29
N VAL A 24 4.46 -8.16 2.11
CA VAL A 24 4.69 -9.54 1.70
C VAL A 24 5.62 -10.21 2.70
N GLY A 25 5.26 -11.41 3.14
CA GLY A 25 6.17 -12.28 3.89
C GLY A 25 7.12 -13.00 2.94
N TRP A 26 8.35 -13.22 3.35
CA TRP A 26 9.27 -14.04 2.60
C TRP A 26 10.16 -14.88 3.51
N ILE A 27 10.60 -16.03 2.98
CA ILE A 27 11.55 -16.93 3.63
C ILE A 27 12.46 -17.54 2.58
N MET A 28 13.67 -17.91 2.95
CA MET A 28 14.56 -18.65 2.05
C MET A 28 14.06 -20.09 1.86
N LYS A 29 14.07 -20.60 0.63
CA LYS A 29 13.55 -21.93 0.30
C LYS A 29 14.27 -23.08 1.00
N ASP A 30 15.56 -22.93 1.29
CA ASP A 30 16.34 -23.89 2.06
C ASP A 30 15.87 -23.99 3.53
N GLN A 31 15.35 -22.91 4.09
CA GLN A 31 14.77 -22.89 5.44
C GLN A 31 13.39 -23.55 5.50
N LEU A 32 12.62 -23.56 4.39
CA LEU A 32 11.35 -24.29 4.30
C LEU A 32 11.52 -25.81 4.45
N SER A 33 12.62 -26.35 3.90
CA SER A 33 12.93 -27.79 3.97
C SER A 33 13.46 -28.22 5.35
N ALA A 34 14.04 -27.30 6.14
CA ALA A 34 14.57 -27.57 7.48
C ALA A 34 13.51 -27.50 8.60
N GLY A 35 12.37 -26.82 8.36
CA GLY A 35 11.26 -26.65 9.32
C GLY A 35 10.17 -27.71 9.26
N GLY A 36 10.31 -28.74 8.46
CA GLY A 36 9.29 -29.77 8.23
C GLY A 36 9.25 -30.86 9.31
N ASN A 37 8.99 -30.49 10.56
CA ASN A 37 8.49 -31.43 11.58
C ASN A 37 7.74 -30.63 12.66
N ASP A 38 6.52 -30.26 12.41
CA ASP A 38 5.39 -30.33 13.35
C ASP A 38 4.17 -29.54 12.80
N GLY A 39 3.00 -30.21 12.77
CA GLY A 39 1.73 -29.52 12.57
C GLY A 39 0.85 -30.06 11.46
N GLY A 40 0.31 -31.26 11.67
CA GLY A 40 -0.77 -31.90 10.97
C GLY A 40 -1.62 -31.12 9.98
N ASP A 41 -1.48 -31.44 8.72
CA ASP A 41 -2.52 -31.24 7.72
C ASP A 41 -3.77 -32.02 8.15
N VAL A 42 -4.78 -31.31 8.61
CA VAL A 42 -6.12 -31.87 8.77
C VAL A 42 -6.72 -31.98 7.37
N GLU A 43 -6.42 -33.10 6.70
CA GLU A 43 -7.18 -33.50 5.52
C GLU A 43 -8.67 -33.60 5.90
N MET A 44 -9.49 -32.73 5.34
CA MET A 44 -10.93 -32.94 5.28
C MET A 44 -11.20 -34.18 4.44
N LYS A 45 -11.46 -35.33 5.11
CA LYS A 45 -11.97 -36.53 4.46
C LYS A 45 -13.38 -36.27 3.98
N GLU A 46 -13.53 -36.10 2.68
CA GLU A 46 -14.82 -36.23 2.02
C GLU A 46 -15.35 -37.65 2.19
N ALA A 47 -16.57 -37.74 2.67
CA ALA A 47 -17.30 -39.01 2.80
C ALA A 47 -17.55 -39.62 1.43
N LYS A 48 -16.80 -40.68 1.07
CA LYS A 48 -17.08 -41.51 -0.09
C LYS A 48 -18.13 -42.52 0.24
N GLY A 49 -19.26 -42.39 -0.46
CA GLY A 49 -20.32 -43.41 -0.53
C GLY A 49 -19.85 -44.75 -1.14
N VAL A 50 -20.36 -45.79 -0.57
CA VAL A 50 -20.12 -47.19 -0.89
C VAL A 50 -20.64 -47.50 -2.29
N ALA A 51 -19.81 -48.08 -3.18
CA ALA A 51 -20.27 -48.94 -4.29
C ALA A 51 -19.24 -50.03 -4.63
N ARG A 52 -19.77 -51.18 -4.94
CA ARG A 52 -19.24 -52.52 -4.94
C ARG A 52 -18.26 -52.90 -6.06
N LYS A 53 -17.35 -53.80 -5.69
CA LYS A 53 -16.63 -54.89 -6.39
C LYS A 53 -16.84 -55.11 -7.90
N GLY A 54 -15.69 -55.26 -8.58
CA GLY A 54 -15.58 -56.02 -9.83
C GLY A 54 -14.11 -56.17 -10.22
N GLY A 55 -13.53 -57.33 -9.95
CA GLY A 55 -12.12 -57.62 -10.22
C GLY A 55 -11.85 -58.07 -11.64
N ARG A 56 -10.61 -57.89 -12.10
CA ARG A 56 -9.91 -58.89 -12.95
C ARG A 56 -8.41 -58.63 -13.04
N LYS A 57 -7.67 -59.70 -12.87
CA LYS A 57 -6.21 -59.85 -13.00
C LYS A 57 -5.74 -59.85 -14.46
N LYS A 58 -4.51 -59.44 -14.73
CA LYS A 58 -3.33 -60.06 -15.40
C LYS A 58 -2.47 -58.95 -15.99
N ALA A 59 -1.23 -58.87 -15.63
CA ALA A 59 -0.01 -59.62 -15.95
C ALA A 59 0.76 -58.99 -17.13
N GLY A 60 2.01 -58.54 -16.81
CA GLY A 60 3.19 -59.07 -17.46
C GLY A 60 3.95 -58.14 -18.42
N GLY A 61 5.25 -58.03 -18.19
CA GLY A 61 6.29 -57.84 -19.18
C GLY A 61 6.93 -56.47 -19.21
N ASP A 62 8.03 -56.27 -18.70
CA ASP A 62 9.46 -56.61 -18.84
C ASP A 62 10.20 -55.76 -19.91
N LYS A 63 11.26 -55.13 -19.43
CA LYS A 63 12.61 -54.90 -19.98
C LYS A 63 12.97 -53.74 -20.94
N ASN A 64 14.06 -53.14 -20.52
CA ASN A 64 15.32 -52.69 -21.12
C ASN A 64 15.42 -51.27 -21.66
N SER A 65 16.19 -50.45 -20.93
CA SER A 65 17.60 -50.00 -21.12
C SER A 65 17.97 -49.54 -22.52
N VAL A 66 18.52 -48.33 -22.59
CA VAL A 66 19.84 -47.99 -23.20
C VAL A 66 20.22 -46.55 -22.84
N GLU A 67 21.39 -46.41 -22.28
CA GLU A 67 22.20 -45.19 -22.14
C GLU A 67 22.76 -44.78 -23.50
N GLU A 68 22.96 -43.50 -23.71
CA GLU A 68 24.06 -42.97 -24.54
C GLU A 68 24.41 -41.56 -24.10
N GLU A 69 25.65 -41.42 -23.62
CA GLU A 69 26.42 -40.21 -23.47
C GLU A 69 26.91 -39.77 -24.82
N GLU A 70 27.04 -38.44 -25.06
CA GLU A 70 28.15 -37.88 -25.87
C GLU A 70 28.42 -36.43 -25.50
N ASP A 71 29.69 -36.21 -25.11
CA ASP A 71 30.41 -34.93 -25.01
C ASP A 71 30.57 -34.27 -26.37
N ASP A 72 30.63 -32.95 -26.46
CA ASP A 72 31.80 -32.29 -27.08
C ASP A 72 31.89 -30.78 -26.83
N ASP A 73 33.12 -30.34 -26.59
CA ASP A 73 33.68 -29.02 -26.38
C ASP A 73 33.52 -28.05 -27.56
N ARG A 74 33.46 -26.74 -27.28
CA ARG A 74 34.41 -25.70 -27.76
C ARG A 74 34.10 -24.25 -27.46
N VAL A 75 34.92 -23.65 -26.58
CA VAL A 75 35.78 -22.46 -26.77
C VAL A 75 35.15 -21.16 -27.29
N GLY A 76 35.01 -20.23 -26.38
CA GLY A 76 35.58 -18.89 -26.34
C GLY A 76 35.14 -17.79 -27.30
N LYS A 77 34.58 -16.68 -26.71
CA LYS A 77 35.08 -15.32 -26.97
C LYS A 77 34.59 -14.32 -25.92
N LYS A 78 35.53 -13.62 -25.30
CA LYS A 78 35.36 -12.46 -24.44
C LYS A 78 34.78 -11.28 -25.22
N GLY A 79 33.75 -10.64 -24.64
CA GLY A 79 33.30 -9.32 -25.02
C GLY A 79 32.78 -8.61 -23.76
N THR A 80 33.58 -7.68 -23.24
CA THR A 80 33.30 -6.79 -22.13
C THR A 80 32.28 -5.75 -22.55
N ALA A 81 31.11 -5.75 -21.93
CA ALA A 81 30.25 -4.58 -21.83
C ALA A 81 29.63 -4.59 -20.42
N GLY A 82 30.00 -3.57 -19.62
CA GLY A 82 29.52 -3.38 -18.28
C GLY A 82 28.02 -2.97 -18.28
N GLY A 83 27.16 -3.94 -18.06
CA GLY A 83 25.79 -3.73 -17.68
C GLY A 83 25.66 -4.19 -16.23
N LEU A 84 25.06 -3.36 -15.38
CA LEU A 84 24.67 -3.72 -14.02
C LEU A 84 23.80 -4.97 -14.11
N ALA A 85 24.38 -6.12 -13.78
CA ALA A 85 23.68 -7.38 -13.66
C ALA A 85 22.75 -7.27 -12.46
N VAL A 86 21.46 -7.04 -12.72
CA VAL A 86 20.40 -7.28 -11.77
C VAL A 86 20.41 -8.78 -11.49
N ASN A 87 20.71 -9.16 -10.25
CA ASN A 87 20.76 -10.54 -9.81
C ASN A 87 19.41 -11.22 -9.99
N HIS A 88 19.16 -11.84 -11.11
CA HIS A 88 18.00 -12.70 -11.37
C HIS A 88 17.96 -14.00 -10.54
N ASP A 89 19.01 -14.27 -9.75
CA ASP A 89 19.11 -15.49 -8.92
C ASP A 89 18.41 -15.37 -7.56
N SER A 90 18.09 -14.15 -7.08
CA SER A 90 17.47 -13.99 -5.75
C SER A 90 16.02 -14.48 -5.70
N ALA A 91 15.25 -14.32 -6.78
CA ALA A 91 13.86 -14.75 -6.85
C ALA A 91 13.69 -16.28 -6.80
N LYS A 92 14.67 -17.04 -7.27
CA LYS A 92 14.65 -18.52 -7.24
C LYS A 92 14.90 -19.10 -5.85
N THR A 93 15.45 -18.31 -4.95
CA THR A 93 15.82 -18.75 -3.59
C THR A 93 14.82 -18.32 -2.53
N LYS A 94 13.96 -17.34 -2.80
CA LYS A 94 12.92 -16.86 -1.88
C LYS A 94 11.57 -17.51 -2.14
N HIS A 95 10.81 -17.75 -1.08
CA HIS A 95 9.38 -18.06 -1.13
C HIS A 95 8.61 -16.90 -0.56
N PHE A 96 7.59 -16.39 -1.31
CA PHE A 96 6.79 -15.24 -0.94
C PHE A 96 5.41 -15.68 -0.43
N TYR A 97 4.96 -15.06 0.66
CA TYR A 97 3.61 -15.16 1.21
C TYR A 97 2.87 -13.86 0.93
N VAL A 98 2.12 -13.80 -0.15
CA VAL A 98 1.30 -12.65 -0.56
C VAL A 98 -0.11 -12.85 -0.04
N ASP A 99 -0.68 -11.83 0.63
CA ASP A 99 -2.03 -11.87 1.21
C ASP A 99 -2.25 -13.00 2.25
N ASP A 100 -1.17 -13.54 2.78
CA ASP A 100 -1.17 -14.65 3.75
C ASP A 100 -0.24 -14.37 4.94
N LEU A 101 -0.50 -13.24 5.61
CA LEU A 101 0.21 -12.82 6.81
C LEU A 101 -0.62 -12.98 8.10
N SER A 102 -1.79 -13.63 8.00
CA SER A 102 -2.68 -13.83 9.13
C SER A 102 -2.11 -14.82 10.15
N TYR A 103 -1.39 -15.82 9.68
CA TYR A 103 -0.78 -16.86 10.51
C TYR A 103 0.70 -16.61 10.70
N ARG A 104 1.16 -16.77 11.95
CA ARG A 104 2.57 -16.72 12.27
C ARG A 104 3.30 -17.94 11.71
N ARG A 105 4.44 -17.69 11.10
CA ARG A 105 5.39 -18.72 10.64
C ARG A 105 6.79 -18.37 11.13
N ASP A 106 7.56 -19.38 11.54
CA ASP A 106 8.94 -19.18 11.97
C ASP A 106 9.82 -18.77 10.78
N GLY A 107 10.73 -17.83 11.03
CA GLY A 107 11.69 -17.34 10.03
C GLY A 107 11.13 -16.46 8.92
N VAL A 108 9.82 -16.17 8.90
CA VAL A 108 9.23 -15.28 7.90
C VAL A 108 9.55 -13.83 8.22
N GLU A 109 10.21 -13.15 7.28
CA GLU A 109 10.46 -11.71 7.30
C GLU A 109 9.40 -10.96 6.51
N ILE A 110 9.13 -9.71 6.89
CA ILE A 110 8.18 -8.84 6.17
C ILE A 110 8.95 -7.85 5.31
N THR A 111 8.49 -7.69 4.08
CA THR A 111 9.01 -6.69 3.14
C THR A 111 7.88 -5.91 2.49
N SER A 112 8.22 -4.73 1.98
CA SER A 112 7.37 -3.89 1.15
C SER A 112 7.96 -3.78 -0.25
N PRO A 113 7.16 -3.72 -1.32
CA PRO A 113 7.67 -3.42 -2.66
C PRO A 113 8.21 -2.00 -2.79
N PHE A 114 7.89 -1.10 -1.84
CA PHE A 114 8.23 0.32 -1.89
C PHE A 114 9.19 0.71 -0.77
N ASP A 115 10.07 1.66 -1.09
CA ASP A 115 10.87 2.40 -0.12
C ASP A 115 10.03 3.45 0.65
N GLU A 116 10.65 4.15 1.58
CA GLU A 116 10.02 5.23 2.37
C GLU A 116 9.49 6.39 1.51
N ASN A 117 10.06 6.59 0.32
CA ASN A 117 9.66 7.61 -0.64
C ASN A 117 8.56 7.14 -1.60
N GLY A 118 8.17 5.86 -1.52
CA GLY A 118 7.17 5.25 -2.39
C GLY A 118 7.69 4.88 -3.78
N HIS A 119 9.02 4.80 -3.95
CA HIS A 119 9.62 4.23 -5.15
C HIS A 119 9.69 2.71 -5.02
N VAL A 120 9.60 2.03 -6.14
CA VAL A 120 9.76 0.58 -6.17
C VAL A 120 11.21 0.22 -5.85
N GLN A 121 11.42 -0.59 -4.80
CA GLN A 121 12.74 -1.06 -4.37
C GLN A 121 12.98 -2.55 -4.64
N ASP A 122 11.92 -3.35 -4.69
CA ASP A 122 12.01 -4.81 -4.89
C ASP A 122 11.01 -5.25 -5.97
N TRP A 123 11.54 -5.53 -7.16
CA TRP A 123 10.75 -5.96 -8.31
C TRP A 123 10.26 -7.41 -8.21
N ASP A 124 10.98 -8.27 -7.49
CA ASP A 124 10.56 -9.66 -7.26
C ASP A 124 9.29 -9.68 -6.41
N VAL A 125 9.19 -8.78 -5.43
CA VAL A 125 7.98 -8.59 -4.61
C VAL A 125 6.83 -8.03 -5.44
N VAL A 126 7.09 -7.07 -6.34
CA VAL A 126 6.07 -6.54 -7.27
C VAL A 126 5.54 -7.65 -8.18
N GLU A 127 6.43 -8.46 -8.77
CA GLU A 127 6.05 -9.59 -9.61
C GLU A 127 5.18 -10.59 -8.84
N ALA A 128 5.59 -10.97 -7.62
CA ALA A 128 4.81 -11.87 -6.76
C ALA A 128 3.41 -11.32 -6.45
N ILE A 129 3.29 -10.00 -6.18
CA ILE A 129 2.00 -9.35 -5.94
C ILE A 129 1.13 -9.36 -7.20
N TRP A 130 1.68 -9.06 -8.39
CA TRP A 130 0.92 -9.06 -9.64
C TRP A 130 0.46 -10.48 -10.02
N GLU A 131 1.35 -11.47 -9.88
CA GLU A 131 1.00 -12.88 -10.09
C GLU A 131 -0.16 -13.32 -9.18
N HIS A 132 -0.06 -13.02 -7.88
CA HIS A 132 -1.13 -13.31 -6.92
C HIS A 132 -2.42 -12.57 -7.28
N THR A 133 -2.31 -11.29 -7.67
CA THR A 133 -3.46 -10.47 -8.06
C THR A 133 -4.21 -11.10 -9.24
N LEU A 134 -3.50 -11.42 -10.30
CA LEU A 134 -4.11 -11.90 -11.54
C LEU A 134 -4.61 -13.34 -11.40
N ARG A 135 -3.78 -14.26 -10.90
CA ARG A 135 -4.10 -15.68 -10.85
C ARG A 135 -4.96 -16.09 -9.67
N THR A 136 -4.72 -15.52 -8.48
CA THR A 136 -5.39 -15.98 -7.26
C THR A 136 -6.62 -15.12 -6.92
N ARG A 137 -6.49 -13.78 -7.01
CA ARG A 137 -7.56 -12.88 -6.55
C ARG A 137 -8.56 -12.54 -7.65
N LEU A 138 -8.12 -12.30 -8.87
CA LEU A 138 -9.00 -12.02 -10.01
C LEU A 138 -9.34 -13.27 -10.83
N VAL A 139 -8.49 -14.29 -10.78
CA VAL A 139 -8.64 -15.56 -11.50
C VAL A 139 -8.80 -15.32 -13.01
N VAL A 140 -7.91 -14.50 -13.58
CA VAL A 140 -7.92 -14.15 -15.00
C VAL A 140 -6.68 -14.65 -15.72
N GLN A 141 -6.83 -14.91 -17.01
CA GLN A 141 -5.71 -15.10 -17.93
C GLN A 141 -5.25 -13.75 -18.42
N SER A 142 -4.03 -13.36 -18.06
CA SER A 142 -3.51 -12.03 -18.33
C SER A 142 -3.33 -11.72 -19.82
N ASP A 143 -3.14 -12.73 -20.65
CA ASP A 143 -3.00 -12.63 -22.11
C ASP A 143 -4.32 -12.31 -22.83
N GLU A 144 -5.46 -12.39 -22.15
CA GLU A 144 -6.78 -12.04 -22.68
C GLU A 144 -7.24 -10.63 -22.27
N HIS A 145 -6.56 -9.99 -21.30
CA HIS A 145 -7.03 -8.73 -20.69
C HIS A 145 -5.99 -7.61 -20.76
N PRO A 146 -6.35 -6.42 -21.29
CA PRO A 146 -5.50 -5.24 -21.19
C PRO A 146 -5.40 -4.79 -19.72
N ILE A 147 -4.24 -4.27 -19.33
CA ILE A 147 -3.95 -3.88 -17.95
C ILE A 147 -3.68 -2.38 -17.84
N LEU A 148 -4.52 -1.66 -17.05
CA LEU A 148 -4.27 -0.29 -16.64
C LEU A 148 -3.66 -0.27 -15.25
N LEU A 149 -2.49 0.37 -15.10
CA LEU A 149 -1.85 0.62 -13.81
C LEU A 149 -1.87 2.09 -13.45
N GLY A 150 -2.22 2.38 -12.18
CA GLY A 150 -2.00 3.69 -11.58
C GLY A 150 -0.54 3.85 -11.13
N GLU A 151 0.08 4.99 -11.46
CA GLU A 151 1.44 5.32 -11.09
C GLU A 151 1.55 6.71 -10.41
N PRO A 152 2.58 6.97 -9.57
CA PRO A 152 2.84 8.31 -9.04
C PRO A 152 3.32 9.25 -10.16
N VAL A 153 3.11 10.57 -9.97
CA VAL A 153 3.51 11.58 -10.96
C VAL A 153 5.01 11.60 -11.21
N ASN A 154 5.78 11.38 -10.16
CA ASN A 154 7.25 11.43 -10.16
C ASN A 154 7.91 10.06 -10.47
N ALA A 155 7.17 9.10 -11.00
CA ALA A 155 7.76 7.84 -11.46
C ALA A 155 8.85 8.11 -12.51
N SER A 156 10.04 7.55 -12.29
CA SER A 156 11.16 7.71 -13.23
C SER A 156 10.89 6.97 -14.54
N ARG A 157 11.60 7.35 -15.60
CA ARG A 157 11.48 6.65 -16.88
C ARG A 157 11.85 5.18 -16.76
N GLU A 158 12.92 4.90 -16.03
CA GLU A 158 13.43 3.54 -15.80
C GLU A 158 12.40 2.69 -15.05
N THR A 159 11.74 3.26 -14.03
CA THR A 159 10.66 2.57 -13.29
C THR A 159 9.48 2.25 -14.22
N ARG A 160 9.08 3.21 -15.07
CA ARG A 160 7.96 3.03 -16.01
C ARG A 160 8.29 1.97 -17.07
N GLU A 161 9.48 2.04 -17.66
CA GLU A 161 9.95 1.07 -18.64
C GLU A 161 10.03 -0.33 -18.02
N LYS A 162 10.53 -0.45 -16.79
CA LYS A 162 10.61 -1.72 -16.07
C LYS A 162 9.25 -2.31 -15.75
N MET A 163 8.25 -1.47 -15.35
CA MET A 163 6.87 -1.93 -15.15
C MET A 163 6.27 -2.54 -16.43
N VAL A 164 6.47 -1.85 -17.55
CA VAL A 164 5.95 -2.30 -18.86
C VAL A 164 6.63 -3.58 -19.31
N GLU A 165 7.95 -3.64 -19.17
CA GLU A 165 8.76 -4.82 -19.47
C GLU A 165 8.29 -6.04 -18.69
N LEU A 166 8.15 -5.92 -17.34
CA LEU A 166 7.66 -7.00 -16.51
C LEU A 166 6.25 -7.46 -16.91
N LEU A 167 5.35 -6.52 -17.24
CA LEU A 167 4.01 -6.89 -17.65
C LEU A 167 4.01 -7.68 -18.95
N PHE A 168 4.66 -7.18 -20.00
CA PHE A 168 4.66 -7.88 -21.30
C PHE A 168 5.45 -9.17 -21.27
N GLU A 169 6.63 -9.20 -20.62
CA GLU A 169 7.51 -10.39 -20.62
C GLU A 169 7.00 -11.52 -19.70
N LYS A 170 6.35 -11.18 -18.59
CA LYS A 170 5.91 -12.18 -17.60
C LYS A 170 4.42 -12.51 -17.68
N HIS A 171 3.58 -11.50 -17.89
CA HIS A 171 2.12 -11.65 -17.87
C HIS A 171 1.49 -11.60 -19.25
N ASN A 172 2.22 -11.13 -20.27
CA ASN A 172 1.84 -11.18 -21.67
C ASN A 172 0.47 -10.55 -22.03
N PRO A 173 0.05 -9.41 -21.43
CA PRO A 173 -1.24 -8.80 -21.75
C PRO A 173 -1.30 -8.30 -23.18
N PRO A 174 -2.51 -8.19 -23.82
CA PRO A 174 -2.64 -7.67 -25.17
C PRO A 174 -2.28 -6.18 -25.27
N ALA A 175 -2.45 -5.43 -24.16
CA ALA A 175 -2.11 -4.01 -24.10
C ALA A 175 -1.91 -3.54 -22.65
N VAL A 176 -1.15 -2.46 -22.47
CA VAL A 176 -0.87 -1.84 -21.17
C VAL A 176 -1.08 -0.33 -21.26
N PHE A 177 -1.56 0.28 -20.17
CA PHE A 177 -1.59 1.73 -19.99
C PHE A 177 -1.14 2.11 -18.59
N LEU A 178 -0.29 3.14 -18.47
CA LEU A 178 0.12 3.74 -17.19
C LEU A 178 -0.57 5.09 -17.02
N ALA A 179 -1.36 5.23 -15.96
CA ALA A 179 -2.09 6.47 -15.67
C ALA A 179 -1.59 7.11 -14.37
N LYS A 180 -1.42 8.43 -14.35
CA LYS A 180 -1.03 9.18 -13.14
C LYS A 180 -2.16 9.14 -12.11
N ASN A 181 -1.85 8.72 -10.86
CA ASN A 181 -2.82 8.61 -9.78
C ASN A 181 -3.67 9.88 -9.57
N PRO A 182 -3.09 11.11 -9.53
CA PRO A 182 -3.90 12.31 -9.36
C PRO A 182 -4.83 12.60 -10.57
N VAL A 183 -4.43 12.22 -11.79
CA VAL A 183 -5.31 12.34 -12.96
C VAL A 183 -6.51 11.41 -12.83
N LEU A 184 -6.29 10.17 -12.39
CA LEU A 184 -7.38 9.23 -12.11
C LEU A 184 -8.32 9.75 -11.03
N THR A 185 -7.76 10.32 -9.95
CA THR A 185 -8.56 10.90 -8.86
C THR A 185 -9.36 12.11 -9.32
N SER A 186 -8.77 12.99 -10.13
CA SER A 186 -9.46 14.13 -10.75
C SER A 186 -10.62 13.67 -11.64
N PHE A 187 -10.36 12.63 -12.43
CA PHE A 187 -11.33 12.03 -13.34
C PHE A 187 -12.52 11.42 -12.58
N ALA A 188 -12.26 10.67 -11.49
CA ALA A 188 -13.30 10.15 -10.60
C ALA A 188 -14.17 11.26 -9.99
N SER A 189 -13.60 12.45 -9.80
CA SER A 189 -14.31 13.62 -9.27
C SER A 189 -15.08 14.42 -10.33
N GLY A 190 -15.03 14.00 -11.62
CA GLY A 190 -15.65 14.68 -12.73
C GLY A 190 -15.04 16.06 -13.03
N ARG A 191 -13.75 16.27 -12.76
CA ARG A 191 -13.06 17.56 -12.92
C ARG A 191 -11.89 17.42 -13.89
N ALA A 192 -11.74 18.37 -14.80
CA ALA A 192 -10.57 18.49 -15.65
C ALA A 192 -9.44 19.26 -14.94
N THR A 193 -9.79 20.23 -14.09
CA THR A 193 -8.84 21.02 -13.29
C THR A 193 -9.18 20.89 -11.82
N SER A 194 -8.20 20.47 -11.01
CA SER A 194 -8.34 20.27 -9.57
C SER A 194 -6.99 20.18 -8.85
N LEU A 195 -6.99 20.43 -7.55
CA LEU A 195 -5.86 20.14 -6.69
C LEU A 195 -6.14 18.85 -5.92
N ILE A 196 -5.38 17.82 -6.22
CA ILE A 196 -5.56 16.51 -5.60
C ILE A 196 -4.70 16.42 -4.33
N VAL A 197 -5.35 16.10 -3.22
CA VAL A 197 -4.74 15.84 -1.92
C VAL A 197 -4.97 14.37 -1.60
N ASP A 198 -4.00 13.53 -1.94
CA ASP A 198 -4.04 12.09 -1.66
C ASP A 198 -3.34 11.79 -0.33
N CYS A 199 -4.16 11.60 0.72
CA CYS A 199 -3.69 11.19 2.04
C CYS A 199 -3.61 9.65 2.09
N GLY A 200 -2.49 9.11 1.66
CA GLY A 200 -2.22 7.66 1.66
C GLY A 200 -1.73 7.14 3.02
N ALA A 201 -1.37 5.85 3.03
CA ALA A 201 -0.72 5.23 4.18
C ALA A 201 0.74 5.66 4.29
N GLY A 202 1.54 5.51 3.24
CA GLY A 202 2.97 5.85 3.24
C GLY A 202 3.28 7.34 3.05
N GLY A 203 2.27 8.23 3.13
CA GLY A 203 2.46 9.67 3.03
C GLY A 203 1.30 10.38 2.36
N THR A 204 1.38 11.70 2.31
CA THR A 204 0.42 12.57 1.63
C THR A 204 1.07 13.21 0.41
N THR A 205 0.40 13.15 -0.72
CA THR A 205 0.85 13.81 -1.97
C THR A 205 -0.18 14.84 -2.41
N VAL A 206 0.29 16.06 -2.66
CA VAL A 206 -0.51 17.14 -3.21
C VAL A 206 -0.05 17.41 -4.63
N THR A 207 -0.98 17.36 -5.59
CA THR A 207 -0.68 17.52 -7.02
C THR A 207 -1.73 18.38 -7.69
N ALA A 208 -1.29 19.38 -8.45
CA ALA A 208 -2.16 20.14 -9.33
C ALA A 208 -2.42 19.36 -10.64
N VAL A 209 -3.68 19.23 -10.99
CA VAL A 209 -4.14 18.70 -12.28
C VAL A 209 -4.80 19.87 -13.04
N HIS A 210 -4.38 20.09 -14.28
CA HIS A 210 -4.92 21.11 -15.14
C HIS A 210 -5.25 20.53 -16.51
N ASP A 211 -6.49 20.72 -16.94
CA ASP A 211 -7.04 20.16 -18.20
C ASP A 211 -6.77 18.65 -18.37
N GLY A 212 -6.84 17.90 -17.26
CA GLY A 212 -6.62 16.46 -17.25
C GLY A 212 -5.15 16.02 -17.18
N TYR A 213 -4.20 16.96 -17.06
CA TYR A 213 -2.77 16.66 -16.96
C TYR A 213 -2.21 17.01 -15.59
N ALA A 214 -1.43 16.11 -15.01
CA ALA A 214 -0.72 16.38 -13.76
C ALA A 214 0.49 17.30 -14.01
N LEU A 215 0.54 18.44 -13.31
CA LEU A 215 1.63 19.40 -13.43
C LEU A 215 2.85 18.89 -12.63
N ARG A 216 3.89 18.42 -13.32
CA ARG A 216 5.09 17.83 -12.69
C ARG A 216 5.85 18.79 -11.76
N ASN A 217 5.81 20.09 -12.05
CA ASN A 217 6.41 21.16 -11.22
C ASN A 217 5.58 21.49 -9.98
N ALA A 218 4.31 21.11 -9.96
CA ALA A 218 3.36 21.37 -8.88
C ALA A 218 2.95 20.07 -8.18
N VAL A 219 3.95 19.33 -7.71
CA VAL A 219 3.82 18.15 -6.87
C VAL A 219 4.58 18.40 -5.58
N THR A 220 3.92 18.12 -4.46
CA THR A 220 4.56 18.16 -3.14
C THR A 220 4.20 16.88 -2.40
N ARG A 221 5.20 16.20 -1.84
CA ARG A 221 5.02 15.00 -1.03
C ARG A 221 5.42 15.29 0.41
N SER A 222 4.64 14.77 1.34
CA SER A 222 4.95 14.71 2.76
C SER A 222 4.96 13.23 3.20
N PRO A 223 5.90 12.82 4.06
CA PRO A 223 5.91 11.48 4.64
C PRO A 223 4.78 11.28 5.67
N LEU A 224 4.09 12.35 6.04
CA LEU A 224 2.95 12.27 6.95
C LEU A 224 1.77 11.59 6.27
N GLY A 225 1.45 10.41 6.74
CA GLY A 225 0.36 9.57 6.25
C GLY A 225 -0.14 8.62 7.33
N GLY A 226 -0.96 7.66 6.92
CA GLY A 226 -1.55 6.69 7.85
C GLY A 226 -0.54 5.89 8.65
N ASP A 227 0.57 5.47 8.03
CA ASP A 227 1.61 4.67 8.67
C ASP A 227 2.41 5.47 9.69
N ALA A 228 2.75 6.72 9.37
CA ALA A 228 3.41 7.64 10.30
C ALA A 228 2.57 7.85 11.58
N LEU A 229 1.26 8.08 11.42
CA LEU A 229 0.35 8.20 12.56
C LEU A 229 0.19 6.87 13.33
N THR A 230 0.25 5.73 12.66
CA THR A 230 0.25 4.41 13.31
C THR A 230 1.48 4.21 14.19
N ASP A 231 2.66 4.62 13.71
CA ASP A 231 3.91 4.56 14.49
C ASP A 231 3.88 5.51 15.70
N VAL A 232 3.23 6.66 15.56
CA VAL A 232 2.97 7.58 16.67
C VAL A 232 2.08 6.90 17.72
N VAL A 233 0.99 6.26 17.31
CA VAL A 233 0.09 5.53 18.22
C VAL A 233 0.83 4.41 18.95
N LEU A 234 1.60 3.60 18.21
CA LEU A 234 2.38 2.52 18.81
C LEU A 234 3.37 3.04 19.86
N SER A 235 4.12 4.09 19.50
CA SER A 235 5.06 4.73 20.43
C SER A 235 4.35 5.37 21.62
N TYR A 236 3.20 5.95 21.45
CA TYR A 236 2.36 6.51 22.53
C TYR A 236 1.92 5.40 23.51
N LEU A 237 1.44 4.27 23.01
CA LEU A 237 1.06 3.13 23.84
C LEU A 237 2.23 2.61 24.67
N GLU A 238 3.40 2.43 24.05
CA GLU A 238 4.57 1.85 24.72
C GLU A 238 5.24 2.82 25.70
N LYS A 239 5.45 4.08 25.28
CA LYS A 239 6.25 5.05 26.05
C LYS A 239 5.40 5.85 27.04
N THR A 240 4.24 6.36 26.62
CA THR A 240 3.39 7.23 27.44
C THR A 240 2.47 6.40 28.34
N LYS A 241 1.74 5.46 27.75
CA LYS A 241 0.85 4.57 28.52
C LYS A 241 1.58 3.40 29.18
N ARG A 242 2.85 3.15 28.82
CA ARG A 242 3.66 2.03 29.30
C ARG A 242 2.95 0.69 29.15
N THR A 243 2.15 0.57 28.11
CA THR A 243 1.36 -0.62 27.80
C THR A 243 2.05 -1.39 26.71
N GLN A 244 2.36 -2.66 26.96
CA GLN A 244 2.95 -3.54 25.97
C GLN A 244 1.87 -3.95 24.96
N VAL A 245 2.06 -3.63 23.68
CA VAL A 245 1.19 -4.07 22.58
C VAL A 245 1.56 -5.51 22.20
N ARG A 246 0.69 -6.46 22.56
CA ARG A 246 0.91 -7.89 22.31
C ARG A 246 0.05 -8.36 21.15
N PRO A 247 0.66 -8.84 20.04
CA PRO A 247 -0.05 -9.52 18.97
C PRO A 247 -0.76 -10.80 19.45
N ARG A 248 -1.84 -11.16 18.77
CA ARG A 248 -2.70 -12.30 19.14
C ARG A 248 -1.97 -13.64 19.26
N PHE A 249 -0.90 -13.85 18.52
CA PHE A 249 -0.10 -15.09 18.59
C PHE A 249 0.81 -15.18 19.84
N GLU A 250 0.97 -14.09 20.61
CA GLU A 250 1.84 -14.07 21.81
C GLU A 250 1.12 -14.53 23.07
N PHE A 251 -0.19 -14.72 23.06
CA PHE A 251 -0.96 -15.10 24.23
C PHE A 251 -2.13 -16.03 23.88
N THR A 252 -2.56 -16.79 24.89
CA THR A 252 -3.83 -17.52 24.87
C THR A 252 -4.80 -16.89 25.86
N LYS A 253 -6.05 -16.69 25.44
CA LYS A 253 -7.14 -16.14 26.26
C LYS A 253 -8.10 -17.29 26.61
N THR A 254 -8.15 -17.69 27.88
CA THR A 254 -9.00 -18.76 28.39
C THR A 254 -10.12 -18.15 29.20
N GLN A 255 -11.37 -18.43 28.87
CA GLN A 255 -12.52 -17.91 29.60
C GLN A 255 -12.65 -18.57 30.97
N LYS A 256 -12.70 -17.79 32.07
CA LYS A 256 -12.90 -18.25 33.43
C LYS A 256 -14.30 -18.00 33.98
N GLY A 257 -15.05 -17.08 33.38
CA GLY A 257 -16.39 -16.69 33.76
C GLY A 257 -17.11 -15.95 32.67
N ALA A 258 -18.29 -15.37 32.94
CA ALA A 258 -19.06 -14.66 31.92
C ALA A 258 -18.27 -13.50 31.27
N ASP A 259 -17.52 -12.74 32.11
CA ASP A 259 -16.77 -11.55 31.66
C ASP A 259 -15.31 -11.56 32.10
N SER A 260 -14.76 -12.72 32.53
CA SER A 260 -13.39 -12.83 33.01
C SER A 260 -12.58 -13.80 32.17
N PHE A 261 -11.36 -13.38 31.77
CA PHE A 261 -10.43 -14.17 30.99
C PHE A 261 -9.08 -14.29 31.72
N ASP A 262 -8.49 -15.46 31.61
CA ASP A 262 -7.10 -15.69 32.01
C ASP A 262 -6.20 -15.59 30.79
N ILE A 263 -5.12 -14.82 30.90
CA ILE A 263 -4.19 -14.57 29.81
C ILE A 263 -2.86 -15.23 30.14
N SER A 264 -2.48 -16.17 29.31
CA SER A 264 -1.18 -16.84 29.44
C SER A 264 -0.30 -16.54 28.22
N VAL A 265 0.95 -16.13 28.46
CA VAL A 265 1.92 -15.85 27.39
C VAL A 265 2.39 -17.16 26.78
N VAL A 266 2.33 -17.23 25.46
CA VAL A 266 2.82 -18.39 24.68
C VAL A 266 4.34 -18.44 24.76
N LYS A 267 4.90 -19.61 25.09
CA LYS A 267 6.34 -19.88 25.13
C LYS A 267 6.80 -20.43 23.77
N GLY A 268 8.07 -20.26 23.45
CA GLY A 268 8.66 -20.87 22.24
C GLY A 268 8.51 -20.03 20.96
N LEU A 269 8.32 -18.72 21.07
CA LEU A 269 8.19 -17.80 19.93
C LEU A 269 9.54 -17.34 19.34
N GLY A 270 10.64 -18.00 19.68
CA GLY A 270 12.01 -17.59 19.28
C GLY A 270 12.25 -17.56 17.76
N GLY A 271 11.45 -18.30 16.98
CA GLY A 271 11.48 -18.25 15.51
C GLY A 271 10.70 -17.09 14.88
N THR A 272 10.00 -16.27 15.67
CA THR A 272 9.25 -15.12 15.12
C THR A 272 10.20 -13.98 14.79
N SER A 273 10.18 -13.50 13.55
CA SER A 273 10.99 -12.35 13.17
C SER A 273 10.52 -11.06 13.85
N VAL A 274 11.44 -10.14 14.06
CA VAL A 274 11.15 -8.81 14.61
C VAL A 274 10.23 -8.03 13.66
N GLY A 275 10.45 -8.17 12.34
CA GLY A 275 9.64 -7.53 11.31
C GLY A 275 8.20 -7.99 11.35
N TYR A 276 7.93 -9.31 11.45
CA TYR A 276 6.58 -9.83 11.56
C TYR A 276 5.88 -9.39 12.85
N ARG A 277 6.60 -9.39 13.97
CA ARG A 277 6.06 -8.91 15.25
C ARG A 277 5.66 -7.45 15.18
N LEU A 278 6.53 -6.58 14.65
CA LEU A 278 6.25 -5.15 14.47
C LEU A 278 5.08 -4.93 13.54
N TYR A 279 5.00 -5.68 12.43
CA TYR A 279 3.86 -5.62 11.50
C TYR A 279 2.53 -5.88 12.23
N LYS A 280 2.48 -6.93 13.08
CA LYS A 280 1.28 -7.24 13.87
C LYS A 280 0.98 -6.24 14.99
N GLN A 281 1.99 -5.62 15.58
CA GLN A 281 1.80 -4.52 16.53
C GLN A 281 1.24 -3.27 15.84
N ARG A 282 1.71 -2.96 14.62
CA ARG A 282 1.19 -1.87 13.80
C ARG A 282 -0.28 -2.08 13.40
N GLU A 283 -0.71 -3.32 13.13
CA GLU A 283 -2.13 -3.62 12.87
C GLU A 283 -3.01 -3.22 14.07
N ILE A 284 -2.58 -3.52 15.30
CA ILE A 284 -3.32 -3.15 16.52
C ILE A 284 -3.33 -1.63 16.71
N ALA A 285 -2.19 -0.97 16.51
CA ALA A 285 -2.11 0.48 16.61
C ALA A 285 -2.94 1.20 15.52
N ALA A 286 -3.02 0.63 14.31
CA ALA A 286 -3.85 1.13 13.23
C ALA A 286 -5.34 1.01 13.56
N ASP A 287 -5.77 -0.11 14.15
CA ASP A 287 -7.14 -0.31 14.59
C ASP A 287 -7.55 0.71 15.66
N LEU A 288 -6.72 0.93 16.69
CA LEU A 288 -6.95 1.98 17.68
C LEU A 288 -7.04 3.36 17.02
N LYS A 289 -6.12 3.69 16.11
CA LYS A 289 -6.13 4.97 15.37
C LYS A 289 -7.43 5.17 14.60
N GLU A 290 -7.90 4.16 13.90
CA GLU A 290 -9.08 4.25 13.02
C GLU A 290 -10.38 4.28 13.83
N THR A 291 -10.42 3.62 14.99
CA THR A 291 -11.64 3.54 15.83
C THR A 291 -11.78 4.72 16.78
N VAL A 292 -10.70 5.19 17.39
CA VAL A 292 -10.72 6.15 18.50
C VAL A 292 -10.32 7.57 18.08
N CYS A 293 -9.37 7.72 17.16
CA CYS A 293 -8.85 9.04 16.80
C CYS A 293 -9.81 9.82 15.89
N ARG A 294 -9.89 11.14 16.12
CA ARG A 294 -10.74 12.08 15.38
C ARG A 294 -10.01 13.41 15.19
N MET A 295 -10.30 14.11 14.09
CA MET A 295 -9.82 15.47 13.89
C MET A 295 -10.64 16.44 14.75
N SER A 296 -9.98 17.44 15.30
CA SER A 296 -10.65 18.60 15.92
C SER A 296 -11.15 19.57 14.85
N ASP A 297 -12.31 20.18 15.06
CA ASP A 297 -12.88 21.18 14.14
C ASP A 297 -12.05 22.48 14.12
N LYS A 298 -11.28 22.73 15.19
CA LYS A 298 -10.36 23.87 15.32
C LYS A 298 -8.94 23.38 15.57
N ALA A 299 -7.97 24.27 15.41
CA ALA A 299 -6.58 24.01 15.76
C ALA A 299 -6.48 23.46 17.18
N PHE A 300 -5.69 22.39 17.33
CA PHE A 300 -5.54 21.76 18.64
C PHE A 300 -4.73 22.67 19.58
N HIS A 301 -5.35 23.02 20.71
CA HIS A 301 -4.69 23.68 21.83
C HIS A 301 -4.86 22.82 23.08
N SER A 302 -3.75 22.50 23.74
CA SER A 302 -3.74 21.60 24.90
C SER A 302 -4.69 22.06 26.02
N GLY A 303 -4.79 23.38 26.25
CA GLY A 303 -5.67 23.97 27.28
C GLY A 303 -7.17 23.76 27.01
N ASP A 304 -7.59 23.73 25.75
CA ASP A 304 -9.01 23.56 25.39
C ASP A 304 -9.47 22.10 25.56
N MET A 305 -8.52 21.17 25.64
CA MET A 305 -8.78 19.73 25.66
C MET A 305 -8.62 19.06 27.04
N GLU A 306 -8.36 19.85 28.10
CA GLU A 306 -8.15 19.31 29.45
C GLU A 306 -9.36 18.55 30.01
N ASN A 307 -10.57 18.94 29.60
CA ASN A 307 -11.82 18.37 30.08
C ASN A 307 -12.48 17.38 29.11
N VAL A 308 -11.74 16.91 28.08
CA VAL A 308 -12.30 15.95 27.11
C VAL A 308 -12.42 14.57 27.75
N PRO A 309 -13.59 13.92 27.72
CA PRO A 309 -13.77 12.58 28.25
C PRO A 309 -12.83 11.58 27.56
N SER A 310 -12.22 10.70 28.35
CA SER A 310 -11.45 9.59 27.79
C SER A 310 -12.36 8.53 27.16
N VAL A 311 -11.82 7.82 26.18
CA VAL A 311 -12.45 6.68 25.53
C VAL A 311 -11.62 5.46 25.85
N ALA A 312 -12.27 4.42 26.38
CA ALA A 312 -11.64 3.15 26.65
C ALA A 312 -11.49 2.34 25.34
N TYR A 313 -10.30 1.79 25.13
CA TYR A 313 -10.01 0.88 24.04
C TYR A 313 -9.41 -0.42 24.59
N GLU A 314 -10.05 -1.56 24.32
CA GLU A 314 -9.57 -2.87 24.73
C GLU A 314 -8.58 -3.43 23.71
N LEU A 315 -7.33 -3.69 24.16
CA LEU A 315 -6.32 -4.36 23.37
C LEU A 315 -6.66 -5.87 23.22
N PRO A 316 -6.08 -6.55 22.22
CA PRO A 316 -6.36 -7.98 21.99
C PRO A 316 -6.12 -8.88 23.20
N ASP A 317 -5.21 -8.51 24.08
CA ASP A 317 -4.91 -9.23 25.31
C ASP A 317 -5.86 -8.87 26.47
N GLY A 318 -6.86 -8.02 26.27
CA GLY A 318 -7.84 -7.62 27.27
C GLY A 318 -7.41 -6.44 28.15
N ASN A 319 -6.20 -5.91 27.96
CA ASN A 319 -5.81 -4.68 28.64
C ASN A 319 -6.59 -3.50 28.08
N VAL A 320 -7.15 -2.67 28.94
CA VAL A 320 -7.91 -1.48 28.55
C VAL A 320 -7.03 -0.25 28.63
N VAL A 321 -6.98 0.52 27.57
CA VAL A 321 -6.25 1.79 27.49
C VAL A 321 -7.23 2.93 27.39
N GLU A 322 -7.14 3.89 28.32
CA GLU A 322 -7.89 5.12 28.30
C GLU A 322 -7.17 6.17 27.44
N VAL A 323 -7.82 6.63 26.38
CA VAL A 323 -7.31 7.64 25.43
C VAL A 323 -8.13 8.91 25.60
N GLY A 324 -7.48 9.99 26.05
CA GLY A 324 -8.11 11.28 26.32
C GLY A 324 -7.94 12.26 25.13
N ALA A 325 -7.34 13.41 25.41
CA ALA A 325 -7.07 14.46 24.43
C ALA A 325 -6.16 13.99 23.27
N GLU A 326 -5.37 12.96 23.49
CA GLU A 326 -4.45 12.42 22.49
C GLU A 326 -5.17 11.90 21.24
N ARG A 327 -6.43 11.46 21.39
CA ARG A 327 -7.24 11.04 20.23
C ARG A 327 -7.49 12.15 19.21
N PHE A 328 -7.36 13.41 19.61
CA PHE A 328 -7.42 14.58 18.73
C PHE A 328 -6.01 15.05 18.35
N LYS A 329 -5.05 14.94 19.26
CA LYS A 329 -3.67 15.36 19.06
C LYS A 329 -2.94 14.54 18.00
N ILE A 330 -3.20 13.23 17.94
CA ILE A 330 -2.55 12.34 16.98
C ILE A 330 -2.89 12.70 15.53
N PRO A 331 -4.16 12.83 15.11
CA PRO A 331 -4.47 13.27 13.74
C PRO A 331 -4.04 14.71 13.44
N GLU A 332 -4.00 15.59 14.46
CA GLU A 332 -3.56 16.98 14.30
C GLU A 332 -2.12 17.11 13.82
N ILE A 333 -1.31 16.06 14.00
CA ILE A 333 0.06 15.99 13.44
C ILE A 333 0.07 16.19 11.93
N LEU A 334 -0.99 15.83 11.22
CA LEU A 334 -1.10 16.11 9.77
C LEU A 334 -1.13 17.62 9.48
N PHE A 335 -1.64 18.43 10.41
CA PHE A 335 -1.73 19.88 10.30
C PHE A 335 -0.55 20.59 10.99
N ASN A 336 -0.14 20.09 12.14
CA ASN A 336 0.98 20.59 12.91
C ASN A 336 1.94 19.46 13.32
N PRO A 337 2.97 19.18 12.50
CA PRO A 337 3.93 18.08 12.77
C PRO A 337 4.72 18.25 14.06
N ASP A 338 4.90 19.48 14.57
CA ASP A 338 5.66 19.72 15.81
C ASP A 338 5.04 19.11 17.07
N LEU A 339 3.74 18.80 17.03
CA LEU A 339 3.03 18.12 18.13
C LEU A 339 3.60 16.73 18.48
N VAL A 340 4.34 16.11 17.57
CA VAL A 340 5.07 14.85 17.85
C VAL A 340 6.02 14.99 19.02
N LYS A 341 6.70 16.15 19.15
CA LYS A 341 7.62 16.45 20.25
C LYS A 341 6.90 16.45 21.60
N GLU A 342 5.67 16.97 21.63
CA GLU A 342 4.85 17.00 22.85
C GLU A 342 4.30 15.63 23.27
N LEU A 343 4.26 14.66 22.37
CA LEU A 343 3.92 13.27 22.67
C LEU A 343 5.12 12.48 23.23
N GLY A 344 6.27 13.15 23.44
CA GLY A 344 7.49 12.53 23.99
C GLY A 344 8.17 11.60 23.00
N LEU A 345 7.89 11.72 21.71
CA LEU A 345 8.48 10.91 20.65
C LEU A 345 9.75 11.59 20.12
N PRO A 346 10.86 10.85 19.96
CA PRO A 346 12.08 11.42 19.42
C PRO A 346 11.90 11.80 17.95
N SER A 347 11.98 13.09 17.66
CA SER A 347 11.93 13.65 16.30
C SER A 347 13.16 13.29 15.45
N ASP A 348 14.23 12.84 16.10
CA ASP A 348 15.55 12.60 15.50
C ASP A 348 15.82 11.13 15.12
N LYS A 349 15.00 10.20 15.59
CA LYS A 349 15.14 8.76 15.29
C LYS A 349 14.24 8.22 14.18
N THR A 350 13.36 9.03 13.66
CA THR A 350 12.53 8.67 12.51
C THR A 350 13.00 9.48 11.29
N PRO A 351 13.77 8.90 10.37
CA PRO A 351 14.20 9.58 9.13
C PRO A 351 13.02 10.14 8.33
N SER A 352 11.83 9.57 8.51
CA SER A 352 10.57 9.95 7.89
C SER A 352 9.97 11.30 8.33
N TRP A 353 10.50 11.94 9.39
CA TRP A 353 9.95 13.18 9.94
C TRP A 353 10.66 14.46 9.46
N ARG A 354 11.46 14.36 8.41
CA ARG A 354 12.12 15.50 7.75
C ARG A 354 11.48 15.74 6.39
N ASP A 355 11.57 17.00 5.93
CA ASP A 355 11.14 17.31 4.57
C ASP A 355 11.97 16.47 3.57
N PRO A 356 11.34 15.65 2.71
CA PRO A 356 12.07 14.85 1.73
C PRO A 356 12.89 15.66 0.75
N ASN A 357 12.52 16.95 0.56
CA ASN A 357 13.20 17.86 -0.37
C ASN A 357 14.31 18.66 0.30
N ASP A 358 14.23 18.87 1.62
CA ASP A 358 15.25 19.56 2.41
C ASP A 358 15.31 18.97 3.83
N PRO A 359 16.24 18.03 4.08
CA PRO A 359 16.39 17.39 5.40
C PRO A 359 16.67 18.34 6.56
N ASN A 360 17.03 19.59 6.28
CA ASN A 360 17.31 20.61 7.30
C ASN A 360 16.06 21.42 7.69
N GLN A 361 14.95 21.30 6.93
CA GLN A 361 13.71 21.99 7.23
C GLN A 361 12.75 21.09 8.02
N PRO A 362 11.95 21.68 8.94
CA PRO A 362 10.88 20.96 9.60
C PRO A 362 9.80 20.56 8.59
N LEU A 363 9.11 19.46 8.88
CA LEU A 363 7.94 19.06 8.09
C LEU A 363 6.88 20.15 8.14
N LYS A 364 6.26 20.39 6.98
CA LYS A 364 5.13 21.30 6.86
C LYS A 364 3.82 20.55 7.04
N GLY A 365 2.86 21.21 7.68
CA GLY A 365 1.50 20.70 7.81
C GLY A 365 0.73 20.70 6.49
N LEU A 366 -0.37 19.97 6.45
CA LEU A 366 -1.19 19.78 5.25
C LEU A 366 -1.64 21.09 4.58
N PRO A 367 -2.15 22.11 5.29
CA PRO A 367 -2.51 23.38 4.67
C PRO A 367 -1.33 24.06 3.98
N GLN A 368 -0.14 24.04 4.62
CA GLN A 368 1.05 24.68 4.08
C GLN A 368 1.55 24.01 2.80
N ILE A 369 1.58 22.66 2.75
CA ILE A 369 2.00 21.95 1.53
C ILE A 369 1.01 22.17 0.37
N ILE A 370 -0.27 22.37 0.67
CA ILE A 370 -1.29 22.74 -0.32
C ILE A 370 -1.01 24.13 -0.90
N LEU A 371 -0.80 25.14 -0.03
CA LEU A 371 -0.48 26.50 -0.46
C LEU A 371 0.82 26.56 -1.26
N ASP A 372 1.84 25.84 -0.81
CA ASP A 372 3.13 25.76 -1.51
C ASP A 372 2.95 25.14 -2.92
N THR A 373 2.10 24.13 -3.04
CA THR A 373 1.81 23.47 -4.33
C THR A 373 1.06 24.42 -5.27
N ILE A 374 0.04 25.11 -4.79
CA ILE A 374 -0.70 26.11 -5.57
C ILE A 374 0.22 27.25 -6.02
N SER A 375 1.15 27.67 -5.15
CA SER A 375 2.10 28.77 -5.47
C SER A 375 3.03 28.44 -6.64
N LYS A 376 3.31 27.17 -6.89
CA LYS A 376 4.12 26.67 -8.03
C LYS A 376 3.36 26.68 -9.36
N CYS A 377 2.04 26.87 -9.33
CA CYS A 377 1.20 26.91 -10.53
C CYS A 377 1.10 28.32 -11.09
N ASP A 378 0.73 28.41 -12.37
CA ASP A 378 0.44 29.69 -13.02
C ASP A 378 -0.68 30.44 -12.30
N VAL A 379 -0.56 31.77 -12.26
CA VAL A 379 -1.48 32.65 -11.51
C VAL A 379 -2.93 32.44 -11.93
N ASP A 380 -3.16 32.28 -13.24
CA ASP A 380 -4.50 32.12 -13.81
C ASP A 380 -5.17 30.81 -13.34
N ALA A 381 -4.40 29.72 -13.15
CA ALA A 381 -4.91 28.44 -12.69
C ALA A 381 -5.19 28.40 -11.18
N ARG A 382 -4.55 29.26 -10.37
CA ARG A 382 -4.64 29.19 -8.90
C ARG A 382 -6.04 29.31 -8.36
N LYS A 383 -6.86 30.19 -8.96
CA LYS A 383 -8.25 30.39 -8.54
C LYS A 383 -9.08 29.12 -8.70
N ASP A 384 -8.91 28.41 -9.82
CA ASP A 384 -9.62 27.17 -10.08
C ASP A 384 -9.14 26.03 -9.20
N LEU A 385 -7.83 26.00 -8.88
CA LEU A 385 -7.25 25.02 -7.95
C LEU A 385 -7.79 25.18 -6.53
N PHE A 386 -7.90 26.43 -6.01
CA PHE A 386 -8.55 26.67 -4.72
C PHE A 386 -10.02 26.26 -4.69
N GLY A 387 -10.76 26.49 -5.79
CA GLY A 387 -12.15 26.09 -5.97
C GLY A 387 -12.35 24.61 -6.25
N GLY A 388 -11.26 23.90 -6.47
CA GLY A 388 -11.25 22.49 -6.91
C GLY A 388 -10.38 21.56 -6.06
N VAL A 389 -10.24 21.78 -4.77
CA VAL A 389 -9.50 20.87 -3.89
C VAL A 389 -10.26 19.57 -3.70
N VAL A 390 -9.64 18.44 -4.03
CA VAL A 390 -10.19 17.09 -3.89
C VAL A 390 -9.33 16.29 -2.93
N VAL A 391 -9.94 15.82 -1.84
CA VAL A 391 -9.28 15.00 -0.81
C VAL A 391 -9.65 13.54 -1.01
N ALA A 392 -8.64 12.70 -1.14
CA ALA A 392 -8.75 11.26 -1.32
C ALA A 392 -7.78 10.49 -0.41
N GLY A 393 -7.86 9.16 -0.45
CA GLY A 393 -6.99 8.26 0.29
C GLY A 393 -7.49 7.92 1.69
N GLY A 394 -7.07 6.75 2.19
CA GLY A 394 -7.49 6.21 3.49
C GLY A 394 -7.06 7.05 4.69
N GLY A 395 -5.93 7.75 4.61
CA GLY A 395 -5.44 8.66 5.66
C GLY A 395 -6.32 9.91 5.85
N SER A 396 -7.23 10.21 4.92
CA SER A 396 -8.18 11.33 5.02
C SER A 396 -9.49 10.99 5.72
N LEU A 397 -9.68 9.76 6.17
CA LEU A 397 -10.96 9.28 6.71
C LEU A 397 -11.28 9.78 8.13
N PHE A 398 -10.37 10.49 8.79
CA PHE A 398 -10.69 11.11 10.08
C PHE A 398 -11.91 12.02 9.94
N ALA A 399 -12.84 11.85 10.88
CA ALA A 399 -14.01 12.73 10.98
C ALA A 399 -13.54 14.19 11.11
N SER A 400 -14.25 15.13 10.49
CA SER A 400 -13.99 16.57 10.47
C SER A 400 -12.70 17.01 9.73
N LEU A 401 -11.91 16.10 9.12
CA LEU A 401 -10.68 16.48 8.40
C LEU A 401 -11.00 17.43 7.23
N ARG A 402 -12.04 17.15 6.45
CA ARG A 402 -12.43 17.98 5.30
C ARG A 402 -12.80 19.40 5.74
N GLU A 403 -13.69 19.49 6.74
CA GLU A 403 -14.19 20.75 7.28
C GLU A 403 -13.06 21.58 7.87
N ARG A 404 -12.17 20.95 8.63
CA ARG A 404 -10.99 21.58 9.20
C ARG A 404 -10.05 22.10 8.11
N LEU A 405 -9.77 21.31 7.07
CA LEU A 405 -8.92 21.72 5.96
C LEU A 405 -9.54 22.89 5.18
N GLU A 406 -10.85 22.85 4.93
CA GLU A 406 -11.57 23.92 4.23
C GLU A 406 -11.50 25.24 5.00
N SER A 407 -11.66 25.20 6.33
CA SER A 407 -11.53 26.38 7.19
C SER A 407 -10.13 26.99 7.13
N GLU A 408 -9.09 26.20 7.30
CA GLU A 408 -7.70 26.71 7.29
C GLU A 408 -7.28 27.24 5.91
N LEU A 409 -7.70 26.58 4.84
CA LEU A 409 -7.43 27.08 3.50
C LEU A 409 -8.22 28.35 3.18
N HIS A 410 -9.44 28.50 3.72
CA HIS A 410 -10.22 29.73 3.57
C HIS A 410 -9.53 30.90 4.26
N ASP A 411 -8.99 30.68 5.46
CA ASP A 411 -8.30 31.74 6.22
C ASP A 411 -6.96 32.16 5.58
N ALA A 412 -6.30 31.23 4.89
CA ALA A 412 -5.01 31.46 4.24
C ALA A 412 -5.13 31.89 2.76
N ALA A 413 -6.30 31.73 2.13
CA ALA A 413 -6.49 32.09 0.73
C ALA A 413 -6.63 33.61 0.54
N PRO A 414 -6.30 34.16 -0.66
CA PRO A 414 -6.59 35.55 -0.98
C PRO A 414 -8.08 35.88 -0.88
N THR A 415 -8.41 37.09 -0.42
CA THR A 415 -9.79 37.53 -0.12
C THR A 415 -10.81 37.38 -1.24
N ASN A 416 -10.35 37.34 -2.49
CA ASN A 416 -11.23 37.21 -3.67
C ASN A 416 -11.29 35.80 -4.26
N VAL A 417 -10.78 34.81 -3.56
CA VAL A 417 -10.72 33.45 -4.02
C VAL A 417 -11.68 32.57 -3.21
N ARG A 418 -12.55 31.85 -3.92
CA ARG A 418 -13.44 30.88 -3.29
C ARG A 418 -12.68 29.58 -3.07
N VAL A 419 -12.58 29.15 -1.83
CA VAL A 419 -12.08 27.83 -1.47
C VAL A 419 -13.24 26.83 -1.44
N LYS A 420 -13.01 25.66 -2.01
CA LYS A 420 -13.94 24.52 -1.92
C LYS A 420 -13.18 23.22 -1.80
N VAL A 421 -13.33 22.54 -0.67
CA VAL A 421 -12.75 21.22 -0.43
C VAL A 421 -13.83 20.15 -0.63
N THR A 422 -13.57 19.24 -1.55
CA THR A 422 -14.47 18.12 -1.88
C THR A 422 -13.83 16.82 -1.39
N ALA A 423 -14.58 16.02 -0.66
CA ALA A 423 -14.21 14.66 -0.28
C ALA A 423 -15.47 13.80 -0.33
N SER A 424 -15.42 12.61 -0.90
CA SER A 424 -16.58 11.71 -0.86
C SER A 424 -16.98 11.43 0.58
N GLN A 425 -18.27 11.48 0.86
CA GLN A 425 -18.82 11.11 2.18
C GLN A 425 -18.80 9.59 2.38
N ASN A 426 -18.87 8.85 1.29
CA ASN A 426 -18.70 7.41 1.31
C ASN A 426 -17.22 7.07 1.55
N THR A 427 -16.95 6.42 2.67
CA THR A 427 -15.58 6.03 3.08
C THR A 427 -14.92 5.09 2.09
N VAL A 428 -15.69 4.21 1.45
CA VAL A 428 -15.21 3.27 0.44
C VAL A 428 -14.78 4.02 -0.82
N GLU A 429 -15.61 4.93 -1.32
CA GLU A 429 -15.28 5.76 -2.47
C GLU A 429 -14.04 6.61 -2.19
N ARG A 430 -13.95 7.28 -1.03
CA ARG A 430 -12.81 8.10 -0.65
C ARG A 430 -11.51 7.28 -0.59
N LYS A 431 -11.59 6.05 -0.09
CA LYS A 431 -10.46 5.12 -0.01
C LYS A 431 -10.01 4.61 -1.39
N PHE A 432 -10.95 4.49 -2.33
CA PHE A 432 -10.70 3.88 -3.64
C PHE A 432 -10.83 4.85 -4.81
N THR A 433 -10.89 6.16 -4.58
CA THR A 433 -11.12 7.19 -5.62
C THR A 433 -10.19 7.04 -6.82
N THR A 434 -8.91 6.83 -6.59
CA THR A 434 -7.92 6.63 -7.67
C THR A 434 -8.25 5.39 -8.51
N TRP A 435 -8.61 4.27 -7.86
CA TRP A 435 -8.99 3.04 -8.56
C TRP A 435 -10.28 3.22 -9.35
N ILE A 436 -11.28 3.89 -8.77
CA ILE A 436 -12.57 4.22 -9.43
C ILE A 436 -12.31 5.05 -10.68
N GLY A 437 -11.42 6.05 -10.60
CA GLY A 437 -11.05 6.84 -11.78
C GLY A 437 -10.41 6.00 -12.88
N GLY A 438 -9.58 5.03 -12.53
CA GLY A 438 -9.02 4.06 -13.47
C GLY A 438 -10.08 3.15 -14.08
N SER A 439 -11.03 2.67 -13.28
CA SER A 439 -12.17 1.86 -13.72
C SER A 439 -13.03 2.60 -14.74
N ILE A 440 -13.38 3.86 -14.44
CA ILE A 440 -14.15 4.71 -15.34
C ILE A 440 -13.36 4.96 -16.64
N LEU A 441 -12.08 5.38 -16.54
CA LEU A 441 -11.25 5.69 -17.69
C LEU A 441 -11.13 4.50 -18.65
N ALA A 442 -10.80 3.33 -18.12
CA ALA A 442 -10.61 2.11 -18.93
C ALA A 442 -11.90 1.59 -19.57
N SER A 443 -13.08 1.98 -19.05
CA SER A 443 -14.39 1.61 -19.60
C SER A 443 -14.84 2.51 -20.76
N LEU A 444 -14.17 3.66 -21.00
CA LEU A 444 -14.56 4.57 -22.07
C LEU A 444 -14.18 4.02 -23.45
N GLY A 445 -15.12 4.09 -24.38
CA GLY A 445 -14.87 3.67 -25.77
C GLY A 445 -13.78 4.47 -26.47
N SER A 446 -13.67 5.79 -26.20
CA SER A 446 -12.60 6.65 -26.74
C SER A 446 -11.21 6.30 -26.21
N PHE A 447 -11.12 5.70 -25.03
CA PHE A 447 -9.85 5.31 -24.41
C PHE A 447 -9.20 4.10 -25.09
N GLN A 448 -9.97 3.28 -25.82
CA GLN A 448 -9.47 2.07 -26.47
C GLN A 448 -8.33 2.31 -27.48
N GLN A 449 -8.18 3.54 -27.97
CA GLN A 449 -7.11 3.92 -28.89
C GLN A 449 -5.83 4.39 -28.19
N MET A 450 -5.85 4.54 -26.87
CA MET A 450 -4.72 5.09 -26.09
C MET A 450 -3.77 4.03 -25.57
N TRP A 451 -4.18 2.78 -25.55
CA TRP A 451 -3.37 1.68 -25.05
C TRP A 451 -2.05 1.52 -25.81
N LEU A 452 -0.98 1.12 -25.10
CA LEU A 452 0.21 0.58 -25.71
C LEU A 452 -0.06 -0.91 -25.99
N SER A 453 -0.19 -1.26 -27.26
CA SER A 453 -0.41 -2.66 -27.67
C SER A 453 0.87 -3.49 -27.54
N LYS A 454 0.71 -4.81 -27.41
CA LYS A 454 1.83 -5.74 -27.40
C LYS A 454 2.65 -5.66 -28.69
N GLN A 455 1.99 -5.51 -29.85
CA GLN A 455 2.68 -5.35 -31.13
C GLN A 455 3.55 -4.09 -31.15
N GLU A 456 3.06 -2.93 -30.67
CA GLU A 456 3.86 -1.70 -30.57
C GLU A 456 5.03 -1.85 -29.59
N TYR A 457 4.84 -2.61 -28.48
CA TYR A 457 5.91 -2.92 -27.56
C TYR A 457 7.00 -3.77 -28.21
N GLU A 458 6.64 -4.82 -28.94
CA GLU A 458 7.60 -5.70 -29.65
C GLU A 458 8.36 -4.95 -30.75
N GLU A 459 7.74 -3.96 -31.40
CA GLU A 459 8.37 -3.16 -32.45
C GLU A 459 9.27 -2.04 -31.91
N HIS A 460 8.84 -1.36 -30.84
CA HIS A 460 9.49 -0.12 -30.37
C HIS A 460 10.09 -0.20 -28.98
N GLY A 461 9.88 -1.29 -28.25
CA GLY A 461 10.36 -1.52 -26.89
C GLY A 461 9.60 -0.74 -25.80
N ALA A 462 10.01 -0.95 -24.54
CA ALA A 462 9.38 -0.37 -23.37
C ALA A 462 9.39 1.18 -23.34
N GLY A 463 10.39 1.81 -23.97
CA GLY A 463 10.54 3.26 -23.99
C GLY A 463 9.37 4.02 -24.65
N LEU A 464 8.56 3.34 -25.48
CA LEU A 464 7.37 3.93 -26.12
C LEU A 464 6.32 4.36 -25.10
N ILE A 465 6.26 3.73 -23.90
CA ILE A 465 5.33 4.08 -22.83
C ILE A 465 5.42 5.56 -22.41
N ASN A 466 6.62 6.13 -22.46
CA ASN A 466 6.84 7.53 -22.05
C ASN A 466 6.22 8.54 -23.04
N LYS A 467 5.90 8.10 -24.27
CA LYS A 467 5.22 8.90 -25.27
C LYS A 467 3.70 8.63 -25.28
N ARG A 468 3.29 7.38 -25.05
CA ARG A 468 1.88 6.95 -25.04
C ARG A 468 1.14 7.40 -23.79
N CYS A 469 1.81 7.38 -22.64
CA CYS A 469 1.25 7.69 -21.33
C CYS A 469 1.99 8.91 -20.74
N PRO A 470 1.59 10.15 -21.04
CA PRO A 470 2.29 11.37 -20.60
C PRO A 470 2.23 11.66 -19.10
#